data_bacbab76366f6c9374e0d1d7db80710e
#
_entry.id   bacbab76366f6c9374e0d1d7db80710e
#
_cell.length_a   1.000
_cell.length_b   1.000
_cell.length_c   1.000
_cell.angle_alpha   90.00
_cell.angle_beta   90.00
_cell.angle_gamma   90.00
#
_symmetry.space_group_name_H-M   'P 1'
#
loop_
_entity.id
_entity.type
_entity.pdbx_description
1 polymer ?
#
loop_
_entity_poly.entity_id
_entity_poly.type
_entity_poly.pdbx_seq_one_letter_code
_entity_poly.pdbx_strand_id
1 'polypeptide(L)'
;GNSAAAQFLTSGKLLAKRMLRAAGIPTAPWVGGEDPAPPGGAAADWIVKSVWEHASVGLDDASVLRGVTAAEAAGVAAGRGRGWFAERFLDGREFNLALLETASGALRVLPPAELVFVDYPPQKPRIVGYDAKWNEATFECGHTVRRFVDRAAESCLCARLEALARDCCRLFGLAG
;
A
#
# COMPACT_ATOMS: atom_id res chain seq x y z
N GLY A 1 -17.48 14.01 -4.74
CA GLY A 1 -16.50 13.48 -3.76
C GLY A 1 -17.00 12.23 -3.06
N ASN A 2 -16.13 11.55 -2.34
CA ASN A 2 -16.45 10.30 -1.67
C ASN A 2 -17.44 10.49 -0.51
N SER A 3 -18.32 9.51 -0.31
CA SER A 3 -19.23 9.50 0.84
C SER A 3 -18.49 9.26 2.16
N ALA A 4 -19.09 9.64 3.28
CA ALA A 4 -18.55 9.36 4.62
C ALA A 4 -18.35 7.85 4.86
N ALA A 5 -19.26 7.01 4.32
CA ALA A 5 -19.13 5.55 4.39
C ALA A 5 -17.88 5.06 3.63
N ALA A 6 -17.65 5.54 2.41
CA ALA A 6 -16.47 5.20 1.62
C ALA A 6 -15.17 5.63 2.33
N GLN A 7 -15.15 6.83 2.91
CA GLN A 7 -14.01 7.31 3.71
C GLN A 7 -13.76 6.44 4.94
N PHE A 8 -14.79 6.09 5.68
CA PHE A 8 -14.67 5.21 6.84
C PHE A 8 -14.11 3.84 6.48
N LEU A 9 -14.66 3.20 5.43
CA LEU A 9 -14.23 1.88 4.97
C LEU A 9 -12.77 1.85 4.49
N THR A 10 -12.26 2.95 3.94
CA THR A 10 -10.90 3.05 3.42
C THR A 10 -9.89 3.63 4.42
N SER A 11 -10.34 4.25 5.51
CA SER A 11 -9.46 4.81 6.54
C SER A 11 -8.76 3.76 7.39
N GLY A 12 -9.44 2.65 7.69
CA GLY A 12 -8.87 1.54 8.47
C GLY A 12 -8.23 0.49 7.57
N LYS A 13 -6.89 0.42 7.53
CA LYS A 13 -6.19 -0.51 6.63
C LYS A 13 -6.62 -1.96 6.79
N LEU A 14 -6.83 -2.45 8.02
CA LEU A 14 -7.25 -3.84 8.24
C LEU A 14 -8.68 -4.10 7.76
N LEU A 15 -9.58 -3.13 7.95
CA LEU A 15 -10.94 -3.23 7.43
C LEU A 15 -10.92 -3.29 5.89
N ALA A 16 -10.21 -2.38 5.25
CA ALA A 16 -10.05 -2.38 3.80
C ALA A 16 -9.45 -3.70 3.28
N LYS A 17 -8.41 -4.23 3.94
CA LYS A 17 -7.78 -5.52 3.56
C LYS A 17 -8.74 -6.70 3.69
N ARG A 18 -9.55 -6.75 4.75
CA ARG A 18 -10.57 -7.79 4.92
C ARG A 18 -11.63 -7.74 3.81
N MET A 19 -12.09 -6.54 3.44
CA MET A 19 -13.04 -6.34 2.34
C MET A 19 -12.44 -6.75 0.99
N LEU A 20 -11.21 -6.33 0.69
CA LEU A 20 -10.49 -6.73 -0.53
C LEU A 20 -10.38 -8.25 -0.61
N ARG A 21 -9.94 -8.91 0.46
CA ARG A 21 -9.83 -10.38 0.53
C ARG A 21 -11.17 -11.08 0.31
N ALA A 22 -12.22 -10.59 0.95
CA ALA A 22 -13.57 -11.14 0.79
C ALA A 22 -14.12 -11.00 -0.64
N ALA A 23 -13.73 -9.93 -1.34
CA ALA A 23 -14.09 -9.69 -2.73
C ALA A 23 -13.15 -10.37 -3.75
N GLY A 24 -12.14 -11.14 -3.30
CA GLY A 24 -11.16 -11.77 -4.19
C GLY A 24 -10.19 -10.79 -4.85
N ILE A 25 -10.11 -9.55 -4.37
CA ILE A 25 -9.16 -8.55 -4.86
C ILE A 25 -7.81 -8.75 -4.16
N PRO A 26 -6.70 -8.85 -4.91
CA PRO A 26 -5.38 -9.11 -4.32
C PRO A 26 -4.98 -8.06 -3.27
N THR A 27 -4.52 -8.53 -2.13
CA THR A 27 -3.91 -7.71 -1.08
C THR A 27 -2.79 -8.50 -0.41
N ALA A 28 -1.74 -7.82 0.07
CA ALA A 28 -0.64 -8.50 0.76
C ALA A 28 -1.16 -9.25 1.99
N PRO A 29 -0.73 -10.49 2.26
CA PRO A 29 -1.05 -11.18 3.52
C PRO A 29 -0.59 -10.37 4.73
N TRP A 30 -1.33 -10.44 5.82
CA TRP A 30 -1.03 -9.66 7.03
C TRP A 30 -1.23 -10.46 8.30
N VAL A 31 -0.65 -9.96 9.38
CA VAL A 31 -0.76 -10.48 10.76
C VAL A 31 -0.86 -9.32 11.74
N GLY A 32 -1.44 -9.57 12.90
CA GLY A 32 -1.62 -8.55 13.94
C GLY A 32 -3.00 -7.89 13.92
N GLY A 33 -3.23 -7.00 14.87
CA GLY A 33 -4.58 -6.57 15.21
C GLY A 33 -5.35 -7.76 15.82
N GLU A 34 -6.51 -8.07 15.26
CA GLU A 34 -7.33 -9.23 15.67
C GLU A 34 -7.10 -10.46 14.75
N ASP A 35 -6.26 -10.34 13.74
CA ASP A 35 -5.93 -11.44 12.84
C ASP A 35 -4.71 -12.18 13.37
N PRO A 36 -4.85 -13.45 13.84
CA PRO A 36 -3.73 -14.19 14.41
C PRO A 36 -2.70 -14.52 13.32
N ALA A 37 -1.44 -14.55 13.72
CA ALA A 37 -0.39 -15.10 12.88
C ALA A 37 -0.67 -16.59 12.62
N PRO A 38 -0.57 -17.09 11.39
CA PRO A 38 -0.65 -18.51 11.14
C PRO A 38 0.44 -19.24 11.93
N PRO A 39 0.13 -20.37 12.55
CA PRO A 39 1.11 -21.15 13.29
C PRO A 39 2.16 -21.69 12.32
N GLY A 40 3.43 -21.39 12.59
CA GLY A 40 4.55 -21.80 11.75
C GLY A 40 4.54 -21.08 10.40
N GLY A 41 5.68 -20.88 9.80
CA GLY A 41 5.77 -20.25 8.48
C GLY A 41 7.23 -20.00 8.12
N ALA A 42 7.54 -20.06 6.82
CA ALA A 42 8.85 -19.67 6.34
C ALA A 42 9.13 -18.21 6.69
N ALA A 43 10.38 -17.92 7.02
CA ALA A 43 10.87 -16.57 7.17
C ALA A 43 10.64 -15.76 5.88
N ALA A 44 10.30 -14.51 6.05
CA ALA A 44 9.97 -13.63 4.93
C ALA A 44 10.15 -12.16 5.32
N ASP A 45 10.05 -11.28 4.33
CA ASP A 45 10.08 -9.85 4.59
C ASP A 45 8.68 -9.33 4.92
N TRP A 46 8.62 -8.50 5.95
CA TRP A 46 7.38 -7.89 6.45
C TRP A 46 7.55 -6.39 6.61
N ILE A 47 6.45 -5.66 6.56
CA ILE A 47 6.44 -4.22 6.85
C ILE A 47 5.40 -3.93 7.92
N VAL A 48 5.82 -3.24 8.98
CA VAL A 48 4.96 -2.87 10.11
C VAL A 48 4.37 -1.49 9.88
N LYS A 49 3.06 -1.40 9.96
CA LYS A 49 2.30 -0.18 9.66
C LYS A 49 1.26 0.12 10.74
N SER A 50 0.96 1.40 10.94
CA SER A 50 -0.23 1.80 11.69
C SER A 50 -1.50 1.46 10.92
N VAL A 51 -2.52 0.98 11.63
CA VAL A 51 -3.85 0.70 11.06
C VAL A 51 -4.53 1.97 10.57
N TRP A 52 -4.41 3.07 11.32
CA TRP A 52 -5.19 4.28 11.13
C TRP A 52 -4.40 5.45 10.54
N GLU A 53 -3.08 5.51 10.80
CA GLU A 53 -2.26 6.62 10.31
C GLU A 53 -2.09 6.56 8.79
N HIS A 54 -2.24 7.72 8.14
CA HIS A 54 -2.04 7.92 6.71
C HIS A 54 -0.77 8.72 6.45
N ALA A 55 -0.52 9.02 5.18
CA ALA A 55 0.59 9.87 4.74
C ALA A 55 1.98 9.41 5.21
N SER A 56 2.16 8.11 5.40
CA SER A 56 3.41 7.48 5.85
C SER A 56 3.85 7.85 7.28
N VAL A 57 2.96 8.37 8.11
CA VAL A 57 3.27 8.66 9.52
C VAL A 57 3.71 7.37 10.21
N GLY A 58 4.89 7.41 10.86
CA GLY A 58 5.49 6.27 11.55
C GLY A 58 6.05 5.18 10.62
N LEU A 59 6.24 5.47 9.34
CA LEU A 59 6.80 4.55 8.36
C LEU A 59 8.21 5.00 7.95
N ASP A 60 9.21 4.21 8.31
CA ASP A 60 10.63 4.40 8.05
C ASP A 60 11.31 3.08 7.64
N ASP A 61 12.62 3.11 7.42
CA ASP A 61 13.40 1.91 7.06
C ASP A 61 13.31 0.80 8.12
N ALA A 62 13.24 1.15 9.42
CA ALA A 62 13.09 0.20 10.52
C ALA A 62 11.69 -0.46 10.57
N SER A 63 10.76 0.04 9.79
CA SER A 63 9.44 -0.58 9.63
C SER A 63 9.49 -1.85 8.77
N VAL A 64 10.57 -2.07 8.00
CA VAL A 64 10.76 -3.25 7.17
C VAL A 64 11.61 -4.28 7.93
N LEU A 65 11.02 -5.43 8.20
CA LEU A 65 11.63 -6.57 8.88
C LEU A 65 12.05 -7.59 7.83
N ARG A 66 13.33 -7.96 7.81
CA ARG A 66 13.88 -8.89 6.84
C ARG A 66 14.01 -10.29 7.41
N GLY A 67 13.55 -11.29 6.66
CA GLY A 67 13.77 -12.70 6.98
C GLY A 67 13.17 -13.15 8.29
N VAL A 68 12.04 -12.58 8.73
CA VAL A 68 11.38 -12.96 10.00
C VAL A 68 10.13 -13.79 9.75
N THR A 69 9.73 -14.57 10.74
CA THR A 69 8.45 -15.31 10.71
C THR A 69 7.25 -14.37 10.88
N ALA A 70 6.06 -14.84 10.52
CA ALA A 70 4.82 -14.12 10.75
C ALA A 70 4.58 -13.82 12.24
N ALA A 71 4.95 -14.74 13.13
CA ALA A 71 4.81 -14.57 14.58
C ALA A 71 5.74 -13.47 15.12
N GLU A 72 7.00 -13.43 14.66
CA GLU A 72 7.94 -12.36 15.02
C GLU A 72 7.45 -11.01 14.53
N ALA A 73 6.99 -10.93 13.27
CA ALA A 73 6.43 -9.70 12.72
C ALA A 73 5.20 -9.20 13.49
N ALA A 74 4.30 -10.12 13.88
CA ALA A 74 3.16 -9.80 14.74
C ALA A 74 3.59 -9.31 16.12
N GLY A 75 4.64 -9.91 16.71
CA GLY A 75 5.24 -9.48 17.98
C GLY A 75 5.78 -8.05 17.91
N VAL A 76 6.51 -7.71 16.84
CA VAL A 76 7.01 -6.34 16.63
C VAL A 76 5.85 -5.35 16.48
N ALA A 77 4.82 -5.69 15.70
CA ALA A 77 3.64 -4.84 15.56
C ALA A 77 2.91 -4.63 16.91
N ALA A 78 2.73 -5.68 17.69
CA ALA A 78 2.13 -5.62 19.03
C ALA A 78 2.95 -4.75 19.98
N GLY A 79 4.28 -4.81 19.91
CA GLY A 79 5.17 -3.96 20.69
C GLY A 79 5.04 -2.46 20.39
N ARG A 80 4.57 -2.08 19.19
CA ARG A 80 4.26 -0.69 18.85
C ARG A 80 2.88 -0.22 19.35
N GLY A 81 2.05 -1.15 19.81
CA GLY A 81 0.72 -0.84 20.37
C GLY A 81 -0.45 -1.41 19.56
N ARG A 82 -1.67 -1.26 20.10
CA ARG A 82 -2.90 -1.84 19.53
C ARG A 82 -3.26 -1.38 18.10
N GLY A 83 -2.77 -0.25 17.69
CA GLY A 83 -3.05 0.32 16.36
C GLY A 83 -2.06 -0.10 15.28
N TRP A 84 -1.29 -1.17 15.45
CA TRP A 84 -0.26 -1.60 14.52
C TRP A 84 -0.49 -3.04 14.03
N PHE A 85 -0.05 -3.32 12.80
CA PHE A 85 -0.08 -4.62 12.16
C PHE A 85 1.15 -4.79 11.27
N ALA A 86 1.44 -6.02 10.86
CA ALA A 86 2.47 -6.29 9.86
C ALA A 86 1.84 -6.92 8.61
N GLU A 87 2.31 -6.55 7.43
CA GLU A 87 1.95 -7.21 6.18
C GLU A 87 3.20 -7.64 5.42
N ARG A 88 3.05 -8.60 4.51
CA ARG A 88 4.16 -9.01 3.64
C ARG A 88 4.72 -7.81 2.90
N PHE A 89 6.02 -7.60 3.06
CA PHE A 89 6.73 -6.63 2.24
C PHE A 89 6.87 -7.18 0.82
N LEU A 90 6.34 -6.45 -0.14
CA LEU A 90 6.43 -6.81 -1.56
C LEU A 90 7.45 -5.88 -2.20
N ASP A 91 8.65 -6.40 -2.46
CA ASP A 91 9.67 -5.67 -3.19
C ASP A 91 9.34 -5.68 -4.67
N GLY A 92 8.80 -4.58 -5.18
CA GLY A 92 8.32 -4.47 -6.55
C GLY A 92 8.08 -3.03 -6.98
N ARG A 93 7.49 -2.87 -8.15
CA ARG A 93 7.09 -1.55 -8.66
C ARG A 93 5.89 -1.03 -7.88
N GLU A 94 5.92 0.25 -7.52
CA GLU A 94 4.84 0.93 -6.79
C GLU A 94 4.10 1.89 -7.71
N PHE A 95 2.74 1.81 -7.73
CA PHE A 95 1.90 2.64 -8.57
C PHE A 95 0.82 3.36 -7.78
N ASN A 96 0.63 4.63 -8.08
CA ASN A 96 -0.53 5.40 -7.65
C ASN A 96 -1.53 5.49 -8.80
N LEU A 97 -2.78 5.16 -8.50
CA LEU A 97 -3.89 5.20 -9.45
C LEU A 97 -4.95 6.18 -8.95
N ALA A 98 -5.33 7.09 -9.81
CA ALA A 98 -6.42 8.04 -9.54
C ALA A 98 -7.58 7.80 -10.50
N LEU A 99 -8.80 7.92 -9.98
CA LEU A 99 -10.03 7.79 -10.75
C LEU A 99 -10.89 9.03 -10.52
N LEU A 100 -11.65 9.38 -11.55
CA LEU A 100 -12.65 10.43 -11.49
C LEU A 100 -13.99 9.88 -12.01
N GLU A 101 -15.06 10.14 -11.30
CA GLU A 101 -16.39 9.94 -11.81
C GLU A 101 -16.77 11.11 -12.75
N THR A 102 -17.20 10.77 -13.94
CA THR A 102 -17.66 11.77 -14.90
C THR A 102 -19.11 12.18 -14.61
N ALA A 103 -19.58 13.25 -15.23
CA ALA A 103 -20.97 13.70 -15.11
C ALA A 103 -22.00 12.63 -15.56
N SER A 104 -21.59 11.67 -16.37
CA SER A 104 -22.42 10.53 -16.78
C SER A 104 -22.37 9.33 -15.82
N GLY A 105 -21.66 9.43 -14.68
CA GLY A 105 -21.45 8.34 -13.74
C GLY A 105 -20.39 7.31 -14.18
N ALA A 106 -19.70 7.53 -15.29
CA ALA A 106 -18.64 6.64 -15.73
C ALA A 106 -17.33 6.92 -14.97
N LEU A 107 -16.61 5.86 -14.58
CA LEU A 107 -15.30 5.98 -13.94
C LEU A 107 -14.19 6.14 -14.99
N ARG A 108 -13.48 7.26 -14.95
CA ARG A 108 -12.29 7.54 -15.76
C ARG A 108 -11.05 7.29 -14.91
N VAL A 109 -10.23 6.31 -15.29
CA VAL A 109 -8.92 6.09 -14.70
C VAL A 109 -7.90 7.03 -15.34
N LEU A 110 -7.16 7.76 -14.54
CA LEU A 110 -6.08 8.64 -14.99
C LEU A 110 -4.83 7.79 -15.29
N PRO A 111 -3.85 8.34 -16.02
CA PRO A 111 -2.61 7.61 -16.30
C PRO A 111 -1.95 7.10 -15.03
N PRO A 112 -1.56 5.80 -14.95
CA PRO A 112 -0.86 5.26 -13.80
C PRO A 112 0.45 6.00 -13.53
N ALA A 113 0.67 6.40 -12.29
CA ALA A 113 1.90 7.04 -11.86
C ALA A 113 2.74 6.04 -11.06
N GLU A 114 3.93 5.71 -11.56
CA GLU A 114 4.91 4.87 -10.90
C GLU A 114 5.79 5.72 -9.96
N LEU A 115 6.05 5.21 -8.77
CA LEU A 115 7.06 5.75 -7.86
C LEU A 115 8.35 4.96 -8.08
N VAL A 116 9.34 5.63 -8.66
CA VAL A 116 10.63 5.05 -9.02
C VAL A 116 11.65 5.42 -7.95
N PHE A 117 12.32 4.41 -7.40
CA PHE A 117 13.38 4.56 -6.42
C PHE A 117 14.73 4.59 -7.16
N VAL A 118 15.27 5.80 -7.34
CA VAL A 118 16.50 6.06 -8.11
C VAL A 118 17.71 5.96 -7.18
N ASP A 119 18.73 5.24 -7.59
CA ASP A 119 20.00 5.09 -6.87
C ASP A 119 19.86 4.61 -5.40
N TYR A 120 18.76 3.93 -5.07
CA TYR A 120 18.61 3.33 -3.74
C TYR A 120 19.65 2.25 -3.53
N PRO A 121 20.42 2.31 -2.42
CA PRO A 121 21.36 1.23 -2.08
C PRO A 121 20.64 -0.11 -1.96
N PRO A 122 21.28 -1.24 -2.33
CA PRO A 122 20.64 -2.57 -2.33
C PRO A 122 20.02 -2.99 -0.99
N GLN A 123 20.59 -2.54 0.13
CA GLN A 123 20.10 -2.84 1.48
C GLN A 123 18.97 -1.93 1.94
N LYS A 124 18.78 -0.78 1.28
CA LYS A 124 17.74 0.18 1.65
C LYS A 124 16.37 -0.29 1.12
N PRO A 125 15.34 -0.39 1.97
CA PRO A 125 14.02 -0.79 1.52
C PRO A 125 13.42 0.26 0.58
N ARG A 126 12.83 -0.21 -0.51
CA ARG A 126 12.10 0.65 -1.45
C ARG A 126 10.70 0.88 -0.92
N ILE A 127 10.56 1.89 -0.08
CA ILE A 127 9.29 2.32 0.51
C ILE A 127 9.11 3.82 0.37
N VAL A 128 7.87 4.25 0.21
CA VAL A 128 7.51 5.67 0.29
C VAL A 128 7.20 5.99 1.75
N GLY A 129 8.29 6.09 2.55
CA GLY A 129 8.25 6.42 3.96
C GLY A 129 7.90 7.88 4.24
N TYR A 130 7.99 8.26 5.51
CA TYR A 130 7.73 9.64 5.93
C TYR A 130 8.70 10.62 5.28
N ASP A 131 9.99 10.31 5.29
CA ASP A 131 11.04 11.17 4.73
C ASP A 131 10.91 11.35 3.22
N ALA A 132 10.52 10.32 2.49
CA ALA A 132 10.28 10.40 1.05
C ALA A 132 9.14 11.36 0.66
N LYS A 133 8.22 11.66 1.58
CA LYS A 133 7.06 12.54 1.33
C LYS A 133 7.21 13.94 1.89
N TRP A 134 7.86 14.07 3.05
CA TRP A 134 7.71 15.28 3.87
C TRP A 134 9.01 15.94 4.25
N ASN A 135 10.16 15.32 3.99
CA ASN A 135 11.45 15.86 4.38
C ASN A 135 12.34 16.08 3.14
N GLU A 136 12.24 17.27 2.57
CA GLU A 136 12.94 17.64 1.33
C GLU A 136 14.49 17.56 1.45
N ALA A 137 15.03 17.56 2.67
CA ALA A 137 16.46 17.47 2.91
C ALA A 137 17.01 16.04 2.90
N THR A 138 16.14 15.01 2.80
CA THR A 138 16.57 13.62 2.85
C THR A 138 16.88 13.03 1.49
N PHE A 139 17.72 11.99 1.51
CA PHE A 139 18.02 11.18 0.33
C PHE A 139 16.72 10.64 -0.30
N GLU A 140 15.80 10.12 0.52
CA GLU A 140 14.55 9.49 0.10
C GLU A 140 13.67 10.44 -0.72
N CYS A 141 13.55 11.69 -0.29
CA CYS A 141 12.74 12.68 -1.00
C CYS A 141 13.31 12.97 -2.39
N GLY A 142 14.63 13.17 -2.48
CA GLY A 142 15.31 13.46 -3.76
C GLY A 142 15.37 12.28 -4.73
N HIS A 143 15.26 11.04 -4.22
CA HIS A 143 15.45 9.82 -4.99
C HIS A 143 14.16 8.97 -5.16
N THR A 144 13.02 9.45 -4.67
CA THR A 144 11.71 8.86 -4.92
C THR A 144 10.97 9.71 -5.95
N VAL A 145 11.04 9.30 -7.21
CA VAL A 145 10.58 10.10 -8.35
C VAL A 145 9.29 9.54 -8.92
N ARG A 146 8.30 10.42 -9.15
CA ARG A 146 7.07 10.05 -9.85
C ARG A 146 7.31 10.07 -11.37
N ARG A 147 6.93 8.98 -12.05
CA ARG A 147 6.93 8.87 -13.50
C ARG A 147 5.60 8.28 -13.98
N PHE A 148 5.00 8.85 -15.02
CA PHE A 148 3.83 8.24 -15.65
C PHE A 148 4.26 7.06 -16.53
N VAL A 149 3.49 5.97 -16.45
CA VAL A 149 3.73 4.76 -17.25
C VAL A 149 3.44 5.06 -18.73
N ASP A 150 4.34 4.63 -19.60
CA ASP A 150 4.09 4.68 -21.04
C ASP A 150 3.04 3.62 -21.41
N ARG A 151 1.85 4.08 -21.72
CA ARG A 151 0.70 3.24 -22.04
C ARG A 151 0.89 2.42 -23.31
N ALA A 152 1.65 2.91 -24.27
CA ALA A 152 1.92 2.21 -25.52
C ALA A 152 2.92 1.05 -25.28
N ALA A 153 3.98 1.32 -24.52
CA ALA A 153 4.99 0.32 -24.20
C ALA A 153 4.51 -0.73 -23.20
N GLU A 154 3.65 -0.36 -22.23
CA GLU A 154 3.22 -1.23 -21.11
C GLU A 154 1.69 -1.42 -21.09
N SER A 155 1.06 -1.64 -22.25
CA SER A 155 -0.39 -1.71 -22.38
C SER A 155 -1.05 -2.78 -21.51
N CYS A 156 -0.45 -3.96 -21.40
CA CYS A 156 -0.95 -5.06 -20.58
C CYS A 156 -0.93 -4.71 -19.09
N LEU A 157 0.17 -4.11 -18.61
CA LEU A 157 0.28 -3.64 -17.23
C LEU A 157 -0.78 -2.56 -16.94
N CYS A 158 -0.90 -1.57 -17.79
CA CYS A 158 -1.88 -0.49 -17.64
C CYS A 158 -3.31 -1.04 -17.58
N ALA A 159 -3.67 -1.99 -18.46
CA ALA A 159 -4.99 -2.60 -18.45
C ALA A 159 -5.29 -3.35 -17.12
N ARG A 160 -4.33 -4.08 -16.58
CA ARG A 160 -4.46 -4.77 -15.29
C ARG A 160 -4.61 -3.79 -14.12
N LEU A 161 -3.80 -2.73 -14.09
CA LEU A 161 -3.86 -1.69 -13.06
C LEU A 161 -5.21 -0.97 -13.10
N GLU A 162 -5.71 -0.64 -14.29
CA GLU A 162 -7.00 0.01 -14.46
C GLU A 162 -8.17 -0.87 -14.03
N ALA A 163 -8.14 -2.17 -14.39
CA ALA A 163 -9.17 -3.11 -13.96
C ALA A 163 -9.21 -3.19 -12.43
N LEU A 164 -8.05 -3.38 -11.79
CA LEU A 164 -7.92 -3.44 -10.33
C LEU A 164 -8.42 -2.15 -9.67
N ALA A 165 -8.06 -0.98 -10.21
CA ALA A 165 -8.52 0.30 -9.67
C ALA A 165 -10.04 0.46 -9.75
N ARG A 166 -10.66 0.04 -10.87
CA ARG A 166 -12.14 0.06 -11.02
C ARG A 166 -12.82 -0.89 -10.04
N ASP A 167 -12.25 -2.08 -9.82
CA ASP A 167 -12.81 -3.05 -8.88
C ASP A 167 -12.74 -2.53 -7.44
N CYS A 168 -11.61 -1.93 -7.04
CA CYS A 168 -11.49 -1.25 -5.74
C CYS A 168 -12.48 -0.09 -5.61
N CYS A 169 -12.62 0.74 -6.66
CA CYS A 169 -13.55 1.86 -6.66
C CYS A 169 -15.00 1.39 -6.44
N ARG A 170 -15.43 0.34 -7.12
CA ARG A 170 -16.76 -0.25 -6.95
C ARG A 170 -16.96 -0.86 -5.57
N LEU A 171 -15.95 -1.60 -5.08
CA LEU A 171 -16.02 -2.27 -3.77
C LEU A 171 -16.24 -1.27 -2.63
N PHE A 172 -15.55 -0.14 -2.66
CA PHE A 172 -15.59 0.86 -1.59
C PHE A 172 -16.60 1.99 -1.85
N GLY A 173 -17.27 2.01 -3.00
CA GLY A 173 -18.19 3.09 -3.37
C GLY A 173 -17.49 4.44 -3.52
N LEU A 174 -16.29 4.43 -4.14
CA LEU A 174 -15.52 5.66 -4.37
C LEU A 174 -16.05 6.39 -5.62
N ALA A 175 -16.13 7.71 -5.53
CA ALA A 175 -16.60 8.60 -6.60
C ALA A 175 -15.54 9.62 -7.06
N GLY A 176 -14.28 9.47 -6.66
CA GLY A 176 -13.17 10.35 -7.04
C GLY A 176 -13.00 11.57 -6.15
#